data_0c6ca8b3e1837069f6986c9a86c0aff1
#
_entry.id   0c6ca8b3e1837069f6986c9a86c0aff1
#
_cell.length_a   1.000
_cell.length_b   1.000
_cell.length_c   1.000
_cell.angle_alpha   90.00
_cell.angle_beta   90.00
_cell.angle_gamma   90.00
#
_symmetry.space_group_name_H-M   'P 1'
#
loop_
_entity.id
_entity.type
_entity.pdbx_description
1 polymer ?
#
loop_
_entity_poly.entity_id
_entity_poly.type
_entity_poly.pdbx_seq_one_letter_code
_entity_poly.pdbx_strand_id
1 'polypeptide(L)'
;MQSRTPAPRAAGRPRSAAADTAILAATRAALVELGWSKLTLGDVATRAGVAKTTLYRRWAGKNELVVDAVAELFDELELPDSGTLAADIEGVVLQFAAILARPEAQNGLMAVVAESCRDDALRERIRSSIVDRQKRLVLEGRERAQARGELPPEADPLEAARTVDLIFDMVAGAVVHRTLVSAEPADEAWVHGFTQVLLTGLAGPAVE
;
A
#
# COMPACT_ATOMS: atom_id res chain seq x y z
N MET A 1 -51.73 36.27 -0.88
CA MET A 1 -51.14 34.95 -0.55
C MET A 1 -49.82 34.84 -1.31
N GLN A 2 -48.70 35.07 -0.60
CA GLN A 2 -47.37 34.94 -1.21
C GLN A 2 -46.80 33.57 -0.83
N SER A 3 -46.59 32.74 -1.82
CA SER A 3 -45.95 31.44 -1.70
C SER A 3 -44.45 31.61 -1.41
N ARG A 4 -44.01 31.25 -0.21
CA ARG A 4 -42.59 31.16 0.13
C ARG A 4 -42.02 29.86 -0.45
N THR A 5 -41.18 29.97 -1.47
CA THR A 5 -40.36 28.87 -1.96
C THR A 5 -39.36 28.46 -0.88
N PRO A 6 -39.28 27.17 -0.51
CA PRO A 6 -38.26 26.72 0.44
C PRO A 6 -36.85 26.75 -0.20
N ALA A 7 -35.88 27.30 0.53
CA ALA A 7 -34.49 27.36 0.13
C ALA A 7 -33.91 25.94 -0.03
N PRO A 8 -32.99 25.71 -1.01
CA PRO A 8 -32.36 24.42 -1.23
C PRO A 8 -31.52 24.04 -0.01
N ARG A 9 -31.75 22.84 0.51
CA ARG A 9 -30.93 22.24 1.56
C ARG A 9 -29.49 22.11 1.03
N ALA A 10 -28.55 22.74 1.74
CA ALA A 10 -27.12 22.64 1.46
C ALA A 10 -26.70 21.18 1.38
N ALA A 11 -26.13 20.81 0.26
CA ALA A 11 -25.58 19.47 -0.01
C ALA A 11 -24.59 19.11 1.10
N GLY A 12 -24.76 17.92 1.65
CA GLY A 12 -23.94 17.37 2.73
C GLY A 12 -22.48 17.29 2.36
N ARG A 13 -21.71 18.17 2.94
CA ARG A 13 -20.29 18.34 2.66
C ARG A 13 -19.38 17.77 3.76
N PRO A 14 -18.10 17.72 3.58
CA PRO A 14 -16.95 16.84 3.77
C PRO A 14 -16.69 16.31 5.18
N ARG A 15 -17.64 16.19 6.05
CA ARG A 15 -17.49 15.48 7.34
C ARG A 15 -17.16 13.99 7.19
N SER A 16 -17.38 13.45 6.00
CA SER A 16 -17.11 12.04 5.67
C SER A 16 -15.61 11.75 5.59
N ALA A 17 -14.84 12.51 4.81
CA ALA A 17 -13.40 12.26 4.62
C ALA A 17 -12.59 12.47 5.91
N ALA A 18 -12.82 13.58 6.62
CA ALA A 18 -12.14 13.84 7.90
C ALA A 18 -12.44 12.77 8.98
N ALA A 19 -13.68 12.24 8.98
CA ALA A 19 -14.03 11.15 9.88
C ALA A 19 -13.32 9.84 9.48
N ASP A 20 -13.18 9.58 8.18
CA ASP A 20 -12.46 8.39 7.69
C ASP A 20 -10.98 8.45 8.08
N THR A 21 -10.30 9.55 7.82
CA THR A 21 -8.92 9.77 8.24
C THR A 21 -8.76 9.58 9.75
N ALA A 22 -9.66 10.15 10.57
CA ALA A 22 -9.62 9.99 12.02
C ALA A 22 -9.80 8.52 12.46
N ILE A 23 -10.70 7.78 11.80
CA ILE A 23 -10.93 6.35 12.08
C ILE A 23 -9.71 5.53 11.69
N LEU A 24 -9.12 5.74 10.51
CA LEU A 24 -7.94 5.01 10.05
C LEU A 24 -6.73 5.30 10.96
N ALA A 25 -6.51 6.55 11.34
CA ALA A 25 -5.46 6.92 12.30
C ALA A 25 -5.68 6.28 13.69
N ALA A 26 -6.93 6.29 14.20
CA ALA A 26 -7.26 5.61 15.45
C ALA A 26 -7.06 4.10 15.38
N THR A 27 -7.30 3.49 14.21
CA THR A 27 -7.07 2.05 13.97
C THR A 27 -5.58 1.74 14.05
N ARG A 28 -4.72 2.52 13.39
CA ARG A 28 -3.26 2.34 13.46
C ARG A 28 -2.73 2.49 14.89
N ALA A 29 -3.15 3.54 15.60
CA ALA A 29 -2.77 3.73 17.01
C ALA A 29 -3.21 2.55 17.90
N ALA A 30 -4.43 2.05 17.69
CA ALA A 30 -4.94 0.90 18.44
C ALA A 30 -4.23 -0.40 18.10
N LEU A 31 -3.79 -0.60 16.85
CA LEU A 31 -2.95 -1.74 16.45
C LEU A 31 -1.61 -1.77 17.17
N VAL A 32 -0.97 -0.61 17.35
CA VAL A 32 0.29 -0.51 18.09
C VAL A 32 0.10 -0.79 19.56
N GLU A 33 -0.94 -0.24 20.17
CA GLU A 33 -1.16 -0.30 21.63
C GLU A 33 -1.76 -1.64 22.09
N LEU A 34 -2.77 -2.15 21.37
CA LEU A 34 -3.54 -3.33 21.77
C LEU A 34 -3.11 -4.60 21.04
N GLY A 35 -2.50 -4.45 19.88
CA GLY A 35 -2.24 -5.54 18.95
C GLY A 35 -3.51 -6.04 18.25
N TRP A 36 -3.32 -6.87 17.21
CA TRP A 36 -4.40 -7.42 16.41
C TRP A 36 -5.49 -8.14 17.22
N SER A 37 -5.10 -9.02 18.12
CA SER A 37 -6.04 -9.90 18.83
C SER A 37 -7.03 -9.14 19.72
N LYS A 38 -6.60 -8.06 20.35
CA LYS A 38 -7.42 -7.26 21.27
C LYS A 38 -8.14 -6.10 20.60
N LEU A 39 -7.74 -5.72 19.40
CA LEU A 39 -8.38 -4.64 18.66
C LEU A 39 -9.84 -4.98 18.35
N THR A 40 -10.75 -4.05 18.71
CA THR A 40 -12.17 -4.12 18.35
C THR A 40 -12.64 -2.84 17.65
N LEU A 41 -13.70 -2.95 16.83
CA LEU A 41 -14.34 -1.77 16.22
C LEU A 41 -14.86 -0.77 17.28
N GLY A 42 -15.17 -1.26 18.48
CA GLY A 42 -15.59 -0.43 19.60
C GLY A 42 -14.48 0.49 20.10
N ASP A 43 -13.27 -0.07 20.24
CA ASP A 43 -12.10 0.68 20.68
C ASP A 43 -11.75 1.78 19.66
N VAL A 44 -11.78 1.42 18.37
CA VAL A 44 -11.54 2.38 17.29
C VAL A 44 -12.58 3.50 17.28
N ALA A 45 -13.88 3.16 17.42
CA ALA A 45 -14.94 4.17 17.45
C ALA A 45 -14.77 5.16 18.61
N THR A 46 -14.42 4.66 19.78
CA THR A 46 -14.17 5.47 20.98
C THR A 46 -12.97 6.40 20.77
N ARG A 47 -11.86 5.88 20.24
CA ARG A 47 -10.64 6.65 19.95
C ARG A 47 -10.84 7.71 18.88
N ALA A 48 -11.59 7.38 17.82
CA ALA A 48 -11.91 8.30 16.72
C ALA A 48 -12.99 9.33 17.08
N GLY A 49 -13.64 9.20 18.24
CA GLY A 49 -14.74 10.10 18.64
C GLY A 49 -15.99 9.98 17.77
N VAL A 50 -16.27 8.79 17.23
CA VAL A 50 -17.41 8.54 16.34
C VAL A 50 -18.34 7.45 16.89
N ALA A 51 -19.59 7.44 16.43
CA ALA A 51 -20.50 6.34 16.77
C ALA A 51 -20.10 5.04 16.06
N LYS A 52 -20.24 3.88 16.73
CA LYS A 52 -19.98 2.56 16.15
C LYS A 52 -20.71 2.33 14.82
N THR A 53 -21.93 2.82 14.70
CA THR A 53 -22.73 2.75 13.48
C THR A 53 -22.07 3.45 12.28
N THR A 54 -21.20 4.43 12.53
CA THR A 54 -20.42 5.11 11.49
C THR A 54 -19.39 4.16 10.90
N LEU A 55 -18.73 3.33 11.72
CA LEU A 55 -17.78 2.31 11.25
C LEU A 55 -18.51 1.22 10.48
N TYR A 56 -19.55 0.60 11.06
CA TYR A 56 -20.27 -0.50 10.43
C TYR A 56 -20.94 -0.15 9.10
N ARG A 57 -21.21 1.13 8.85
CA ARG A 57 -21.71 1.58 7.54
C ARG A 57 -20.63 1.55 6.45
N ARG A 58 -19.34 1.57 6.80
CA ARG A 58 -18.21 1.71 5.87
C ARG A 58 -17.37 0.44 5.76
N TRP A 59 -17.21 -0.27 6.86
CA TRP A 59 -16.42 -1.49 6.96
C TRP A 59 -17.29 -2.61 7.54
N ALA A 60 -17.37 -3.72 6.85
CA ALA A 60 -18.14 -4.88 7.32
C ALA A 60 -17.53 -5.49 8.60
N GLY A 61 -16.23 -5.28 8.85
CA GLY A 61 -15.56 -5.81 10.02
C GLY A 61 -14.16 -5.23 10.25
N LYS A 62 -13.51 -5.77 11.27
CA LYS A 62 -12.15 -5.39 11.67
C LYS A 62 -11.13 -5.58 10.53
N ASN A 63 -11.24 -6.68 9.80
CA ASN A 63 -10.31 -7.05 8.74
C ASN A 63 -10.27 -5.96 7.65
N GLU A 64 -11.43 -5.56 7.15
CA GLU A 64 -11.53 -4.52 6.14
C GLU A 64 -11.01 -3.17 6.62
N LEU A 65 -11.36 -2.79 7.86
CA LEU A 65 -10.91 -1.54 8.45
C LEU A 65 -9.38 -1.49 8.58
N VAL A 66 -8.76 -2.60 9.00
CA VAL A 66 -7.30 -2.66 9.14
C VAL A 66 -6.62 -2.67 7.79
N VAL A 67 -7.16 -3.34 6.76
CA VAL A 67 -6.61 -3.25 5.39
C VAL A 67 -6.55 -1.80 4.93
N ASP A 68 -7.65 -1.04 5.08
CA ASP A 68 -7.68 0.37 4.67
C ASP A 68 -6.73 1.23 5.51
N ALA A 69 -6.64 0.97 6.82
CA ALA A 69 -5.73 1.71 7.70
C ALA A 69 -4.26 1.46 7.37
N VAL A 70 -3.91 0.25 6.92
CA VAL A 70 -2.57 -0.11 6.46
C VAL A 70 -2.32 0.42 5.05
N ALA A 71 -3.32 0.34 4.16
CA ALA A 71 -3.21 0.86 2.80
C ALA A 71 -2.85 2.35 2.76
N GLU A 72 -3.41 3.16 3.69
CA GLU A 72 -3.10 4.59 3.80
C GLU A 72 -1.60 4.86 4.07
N LEU A 73 -0.88 3.94 4.72
CA LEU A 73 0.57 4.07 4.89
C LEU A 73 1.31 3.90 3.57
N PHE A 74 0.85 2.98 2.72
CA PHE A 74 1.44 2.77 1.41
C PHE A 74 1.07 3.85 0.39
N ASP A 75 0.08 4.68 0.69
CA ASP A 75 -0.24 5.87 -0.09
C ASP A 75 0.87 6.93 -0.04
N GLU A 76 1.77 6.83 0.94
CA GLU A 76 2.96 7.68 1.07
C GLU A 76 4.09 7.30 0.10
N LEU A 77 4.02 6.10 -0.54
CA LEU A 77 5.03 5.69 -1.51
C LEU A 77 4.92 6.53 -2.79
N GLU A 78 6.02 7.14 -3.15
CA GLU A 78 6.17 7.91 -4.38
C GLU A 78 7.33 7.35 -5.21
N LEU A 79 7.17 7.34 -6.53
CA LEU A 79 8.25 7.00 -7.43
C LEU A 79 9.18 8.22 -7.59
N PRO A 80 10.44 8.17 -7.12
CA PRO A 80 11.38 9.24 -7.35
C PRO A 80 11.67 9.40 -8.85
N ASP A 81 12.11 10.58 -9.25
CA ASP A 81 12.70 10.82 -10.57
C ASP A 81 14.16 11.22 -10.40
N SER A 82 14.99 10.22 -10.10
CA SER A 82 16.40 10.39 -9.75
C SER A 82 17.32 10.35 -10.98
N GLY A 83 16.75 10.27 -12.19
CA GLY A 83 17.46 10.31 -13.45
C GLY A 83 17.93 8.95 -13.97
N THR A 84 17.89 7.88 -13.17
CA THR A 84 18.20 6.51 -13.60
C THR A 84 17.25 5.50 -12.97
N LEU A 85 16.99 4.40 -13.69
CA LEU A 85 16.15 3.31 -13.19
C LEU A 85 16.69 2.73 -11.87
N ALA A 86 18.02 2.58 -11.75
CA ALA A 86 18.63 2.08 -10.53
C ALA A 86 18.31 2.98 -9.33
N ALA A 87 18.53 4.28 -9.44
CA ALA A 87 18.28 5.24 -8.36
C ALA A 87 16.79 5.37 -8.03
N ASP A 88 15.90 5.28 -9.03
CA ASP A 88 14.45 5.27 -8.82
C ASP A 88 14.01 4.02 -8.03
N ILE A 89 14.54 2.84 -8.36
CA ILE A 89 14.28 1.58 -7.62
C ILE A 89 14.80 1.70 -6.19
N GLU A 90 16.05 2.12 -6.00
CA GLU A 90 16.65 2.28 -4.66
C GLU A 90 15.80 3.20 -3.77
N GLY A 91 15.35 4.32 -4.32
CA GLY A 91 14.52 5.27 -3.60
C GLY A 91 13.15 4.72 -3.19
N VAL A 92 12.47 3.97 -4.06
CA VAL A 92 11.19 3.30 -3.73
C VAL A 92 11.40 2.20 -2.69
N VAL A 93 12.44 1.38 -2.84
CA VAL A 93 12.74 0.28 -1.91
C VAL A 93 13.04 0.81 -0.50
N LEU A 94 13.80 1.89 -0.39
CA LEU A 94 14.08 2.56 0.90
C LEU A 94 12.80 3.12 1.53
N GLN A 95 11.94 3.78 0.77
CA GLN A 95 10.65 4.27 1.27
C GLN A 95 9.77 3.11 1.76
N PHE A 96 9.69 2.04 0.98
CA PHE A 96 8.90 0.86 1.34
C PHE A 96 9.43 0.20 2.62
N ALA A 97 10.73 0.02 2.74
CA ALA A 97 11.35 -0.50 3.95
C ALA A 97 11.08 0.41 5.18
N ALA A 98 11.14 1.73 5.01
CA ALA A 98 10.83 2.69 6.07
C ALA A 98 9.36 2.60 6.53
N ILE A 99 8.41 2.39 5.60
CA ILE A 99 7.01 2.14 5.96
C ILE A 99 6.88 0.83 6.73
N LEU A 100 7.49 -0.26 6.26
CA LEU A 100 7.44 -1.56 6.94
C LEU A 100 8.15 -1.59 8.29
N ALA A 101 9.06 -0.66 8.55
CA ALA A 101 9.68 -0.51 9.86
C ALA A 101 8.75 0.12 10.91
N ARG A 102 7.64 0.72 10.51
CA ARG A 102 6.65 1.31 11.43
C ARG A 102 5.87 0.23 12.16
N PRO A 103 5.70 0.31 13.49
CA PRO A 103 4.98 -0.71 14.27
C PRO A 103 3.55 -0.97 13.79
N GLU A 104 2.84 0.07 13.34
CA GLU A 104 1.48 -0.04 12.81
C GLU A 104 1.42 -0.82 11.48
N ALA A 105 2.43 -0.65 10.62
CA ALA A 105 2.55 -1.40 9.37
C ALA A 105 2.88 -2.87 9.65
N GLN A 106 3.83 -3.15 10.53
CA GLN A 106 4.21 -4.51 10.93
C GLN A 106 3.02 -5.27 11.51
N ASN A 107 2.39 -4.70 12.55
CA ASN A 107 1.28 -5.34 13.25
C ASN A 107 0.04 -5.52 12.35
N GLY A 108 -0.25 -4.52 11.50
CA GLY A 108 -1.41 -4.55 10.63
C GLY A 108 -1.23 -5.48 9.43
N LEU A 109 -0.13 -5.33 8.68
CA LEU A 109 0.10 -6.09 7.46
C LEU A 109 0.18 -7.59 7.71
N MET A 110 0.99 -8.01 8.69
CA MET A 110 1.15 -9.43 9.01
C MET A 110 -0.18 -10.05 9.46
N ALA A 111 -0.97 -9.30 10.23
CA ALA A 111 -2.27 -9.78 10.69
C ALA A 111 -3.26 -9.97 9.53
N VAL A 112 -3.42 -8.98 8.64
CA VAL A 112 -4.36 -9.10 7.52
C VAL A 112 -3.90 -10.13 6.50
N VAL A 113 -2.60 -10.30 6.28
CA VAL A 113 -2.05 -11.35 5.41
C VAL A 113 -2.36 -12.75 5.98
N ALA A 114 -2.17 -12.96 7.28
CA ALA A 114 -2.49 -14.24 7.93
C ALA A 114 -3.99 -14.57 7.83
N GLU A 115 -4.87 -13.60 8.07
CA GLU A 115 -6.32 -13.78 7.96
C GLU A 115 -6.76 -14.04 6.50
N SER A 116 -6.13 -13.39 5.53
CA SER A 116 -6.45 -13.55 4.10
C SER A 116 -6.21 -14.96 3.55
N CYS A 117 -5.40 -15.77 4.24
CA CYS A 117 -5.20 -17.17 3.86
C CYS A 117 -6.50 -18.00 3.87
N ARG A 118 -7.53 -17.53 4.59
CA ARG A 118 -8.81 -18.21 4.78
C ARG A 118 -10.01 -17.37 4.32
N ASP A 119 -9.76 -16.21 3.75
CA ASP A 119 -10.79 -15.24 3.36
C ASP A 119 -10.44 -14.63 2.00
N ASP A 120 -11.08 -15.15 0.94
CA ASP A 120 -10.84 -14.71 -0.44
C ASP A 120 -11.28 -13.25 -0.66
N ALA A 121 -12.35 -12.80 0.02
CA ALA A 121 -12.80 -11.41 -0.08
C ALA A 121 -11.78 -10.46 0.55
N LEU A 122 -11.19 -10.85 1.68
CA LEU A 122 -10.11 -10.09 2.30
C LEU A 122 -8.86 -10.06 1.43
N ARG A 123 -8.51 -11.18 0.80
CA ARG A 123 -7.37 -11.25 -0.14
C ARG A 123 -7.57 -10.29 -1.31
N GLU A 124 -8.78 -10.28 -1.90
CA GLU A 124 -9.13 -9.36 -2.98
C GLU A 124 -9.07 -7.90 -2.53
N ARG A 125 -9.50 -7.60 -1.31
CA ARG A 125 -9.39 -6.25 -0.76
C ARG A 125 -7.95 -5.81 -0.58
N ILE A 126 -7.07 -6.68 -0.05
CA ILE A 126 -5.63 -6.39 0.06
C ILE A 126 -5.06 -6.10 -1.34
N ARG A 127 -5.40 -6.94 -2.33
CA ARG A 127 -4.94 -6.79 -3.70
C ARG A 127 -5.35 -5.43 -4.27
N SER A 128 -6.63 -5.09 -4.20
CA SER A 128 -7.16 -3.85 -4.79
C SER A 128 -6.74 -2.59 -4.03
N SER A 129 -6.65 -2.64 -2.69
CA SER A 129 -6.34 -1.46 -1.87
C SER A 129 -4.85 -1.19 -1.72
N ILE A 130 -4.00 -2.22 -1.78
CA ILE A 130 -2.55 -2.09 -1.59
C ILE A 130 -1.80 -2.45 -2.87
N VAL A 131 -1.91 -3.70 -3.33
CA VAL A 131 -1.04 -4.26 -4.37
C VAL A 131 -1.19 -3.56 -5.71
N ASP A 132 -2.42 -3.40 -6.22
CA ASP A 132 -2.68 -2.81 -7.54
C ASP A 132 -2.20 -1.36 -7.64
N ARG A 133 -2.18 -0.64 -6.53
CA ARG A 133 -1.64 0.71 -6.48
C ARG A 133 -0.13 0.73 -6.60
N GLN A 134 0.55 -0.17 -5.91
CA GLN A 134 2.01 -0.26 -5.94
C GLN A 134 2.51 -0.77 -7.31
N LYS A 135 1.77 -1.67 -7.95
CA LYS A 135 2.06 -2.11 -9.33
C LYS A 135 2.03 -0.95 -10.34
N ARG A 136 1.20 0.08 -10.11
CA ARG A 136 1.21 1.28 -10.95
C ARG A 136 2.54 2.05 -10.85
N LEU A 137 3.18 2.10 -9.67
CA LEU A 137 4.51 2.70 -9.54
C LEU A 137 5.57 1.91 -10.32
N VAL A 138 5.48 0.58 -10.32
CA VAL A 138 6.37 -0.26 -11.13
C VAL A 138 6.19 0.02 -12.62
N LEU A 139 4.93 0.11 -13.09
CA LEU A 139 4.62 0.43 -14.47
C LEU A 139 5.18 1.81 -14.86
N GLU A 140 4.92 2.83 -14.06
CA GLU A 140 5.41 4.19 -14.27
C GLU A 140 6.94 4.24 -14.33
N GLY A 141 7.62 3.53 -13.41
CA GLY A 141 9.09 3.43 -13.40
C GLY A 141 9.64 2.80 -14.68
N ARG A 142 8.99 1.75 -15.17
CA ARG A 142 9.36 1.11 -16.45
C ARG A 142 9.14 2.05 -17.64
N GLU A 143 8.00 2.72 -17.72
CA GLU A 143 7.72 3.68 -18.80
C GLU A 143 8.75 4.82 -18.83
N ARG A 144 9.14 5.35 -17.67
CA ARG A 144 10.22 6.35 -17.57
C ARG A 144 11.56 5.80 -18.01
N ALA A 145 11.92 4.59 -17.59
CA ALA A 145 13.18 3.95 -17.99
C ALA A 145 13.23 3.65 -19.49
N GLN A 146 12.12 3.26 -20.10
CA GLN A 146 12.01 3.10 -21.56
C GLN A 146 12.15 4.44 -22.30
N ALA A 147 11.53 5.49 -21.78
CA ALA A 147 11.66 6.84 -22.35
C ALA A 147 13.10 7.37 -22.30
N ARG A 148 13.88 6.96 -21.28
CA ARG A 148 15.30 7.28 -21.16
C ARG A 148 16.22 6.32 -21.93
N GLY A 149 15.69 5.26 -22.52
CA GLY A 149 16.46 4.25 -23.26
C GLY A 149 17.22 3.24 -22.37
N GLU A 150 16.88 3.17 -21.08
CA GLU A 150 17.48 2.22 -20.13
C GLU A 150 16.85 0.82 -20.22
N LEU A 151 15.62 0.73 -20.67
CA LEU A 151 14.92 -0.53 -20.94
C LEU A 151 14.39 -0.55 -22.37
N PRO A 152 14.34 -1.71 -23.03
CA PRO A 152 13.70 -1.87 -24.31
C PRO A 152 12.17 -1.69 -24.18
N PRO A 153 11.48 -1.21 -25.21
CA PRO A 153 10.03 -1.19 -25.24
C PRO A 153 9.48 -2.64 -25.27
N GLU A 154 8.38 -2.89 -24.56
CA GLU A 154 7.67 -4.16 -24.68
C GLU A 154 6.91 -4.23 -26.02
N ALA A 155 7.01 -5.40 -26.68
CA ALA A 155 6.28 -5.69 -27.89
C ALA A 155 4.84 -6.18 -27.63
N ASP A 156 4.61 -6.81 -26.45
CA ASP A 156 3.33 -7.40 -26.06
C ASP A 156 2.83 -6.82 -24.72
N PRO A 157 1.63 -6.20 -24.66
CA PRO A 157 1.05 -5.69 -23.42
C PRO A 157 0.83 -6.77 -22.34
N LEU A 158 0.59 -8.03 -22.72
CA LEU A 158 0.41 -9.12 -21.75
C LEU A 158 1.76 -9.49 -21.10
N GLU A 159 2.83 -9.49 -21.87
CA GLU A 159 4.18 -9.70 -21.36
C GLU A 159 4.60 -8.55 -20.44
N ALA A 160 4.30 -7.31 -20.83
CA ALA A 160 4.52 -6.14 -19.99
C ALA A 160 3.83 -6.27 -18.62
N ALA A 161 2.56 -6.68 -18.60
CA ALA A 161 1.81 -6.88 -17.36
C ALA A 161 2.44 -7.98 -16.48
N ARG A 162 2.84 -9.11 -17.07
CA ARG A 162 3.53 -10.20 -16.33
C ARG A 162 4.86 -9.75 -15.75
N THR A 163 5.60 -8.93 -16.48
CA THR A 163 6.88 -8.38 -16.01
C THR A 163 6.67 -7.43 -14.83
N VAL A 164 5.64 -6.58 -14.89
CA VAL A 164 5.26 -5.71 -13.76
C VAL A 164 4.90 -6.53 -12.53
N ASP A 165 4.11 -7.61 -12.71
CA ASP A 165 3.75 -8.52 -11.63
C ASP A 165 5.00 -9.15 -10.99
N LEU A 166 5.92 -9.66 -11.81
CA LEU A 166 7.14 -10.30 -11.34
C LEU A 166 8.07 -9.32 -10.59
N ILE A 167 8.24 -8.10 -11.11
CA ILE A 167 9.05 -7.07 -10.45
C ILE A 167 8.44 -6.73 -9.09
N PHE A 168 7.13 -6.52 -9.04
CA PHE A 168 6.43 -6.24 -7.80
C PHE A 168 6.63 -7.38 -6.79
N ASP A 169 6.44 -8.64 -7.20
CA ASP A 169 6.59 -9.80 -6.33
C ASP A 169 8.01 -9.93 -5.79
N MET A 170 9.04 -9.67 -6.62
CA MET A 170 10.43 -9.69 -6.18
C MET A 170 10.74 -8.60 -5.18
N VAL A 171 10.33 -7.35 -5.45
CA VAL A 171 10.57 -6.21 -4.55
C VAL A 171 9.80 -6.39 -3.24
N ALA A 172 8.49 -6.64 -3.33
CA ALA A 172 7.64 -6.80 -2.15
C ALA A 172 8.07 -7.99 -1.30
N GLY A 173 8.33 -9.14 -1.92
CA GLY A 173 8.78 -10.35 -1.23
C GLY A 173 10.12 -10.16 -0.51
N ALA A 174 11.11 -9.57 -1.17
CA ALA A 174 12.44 -9.35 -0.59
C ALA A 174 12.40 -8.38 0.59
N VAL A 175 11.70 -7.24 0.45
CA VAL A 175 11.64 -6.22 1.51
C VAL A 175 10.82 -6.71 2.70
N VAL A 176 9.64 -7.33 2.46
CA VAL A 176 8.81 -7.94 3.53
C VAL A 176 9.60 -9.01 4.27
N HIS A 177 10.25 -9.94 3.56
CA HIS A 177 11.08 -10.97 4.19
C HIS A 177 12.18 -10.36 5.05
N ARG A 178 12.96 -9.42 4.51
CA ARG A 178 14.06 -8.79 5.24
C ARG A 178 13.59 -8.04 6.48
N THR A 179 12.56 -7.22 6.32
CA THR A 179 12.11 -6.33 7.41
C THR A 179 11.26 -7.06 8.45
N LEU A 180 10.31 -7.91 8.01
CA LEU A 180 9.30 -8.49 8.90
C LEU A 180 9.61 -9.94 9.32
N VAL A 181 10.38 -10.70 8.52
CA VAL A 181 10.70 -12.10 8.84
C VAL A 181 12.09 -12.22 9.42
N SER A 182 13.12 -11.67 8.75
CA SER A 182 14.50 -11.69 9.24
C SER A 182 14.77 -10.65 10.32
N ALA A 183 13.91 -9.63 10.45
CA ALA A 183 14.09 -8.49 11.35
C ALA A 183 15.43 -7.76 11.14
N GLU A 184 15.89 -7.70 9.88
CA GLU A 184 17.11 -7.02 9.47
C GLU A 184 16.79 -5.70 8.76
N PRO A 185 17.62 -4.66 8.91
CA PRO A 185 17.41 -3.42 8.20
C PRO A 185 17.64 -3.59 6.69
N ALA A 186 16.77 -2.98 5.89
CA ALA A 186 17.03 -2.77 4.47
C ALA A 186 17.78 -1.44 4.33
N ASP A 187 19.06 -1.45 4.69
CA ASP A 187 19.94 -0.30 4.59
C ASP A 187 20.38 -0.02 3.14
N GLU A 188 21.04 1.11 2.91
CA GLU A 188 21.48 1.53 1.58
C GLU A 188 22.37 0.47 0.89
N ALA A 189 23.25 -0.20 1.63
CA ALA A 189 24.15 -1.22 1.07
C ALA A 189 23.36 -2.44 0.59
N TRP A 190 22.39 -2.90 1.38
CA TRP A 190 21.52 -4.00 0.98
C TRP A 190 20.64 -3.60 -0.20
N VAL A 191 20.04 -2.41 -0.17
CA VAL A 191 19.17 -1.90 -1.25
C VAL A 191 19.95 -1.77 -2.55
N HIS A 192 21.18 -1.25 -2.50
CA HIS A 192 22.05 -1.19 -3.67
C HIS A 192 22.33 -2.58 -4.24
N GLY A 193 22.76 -3.54 -3.41
CA GLY A 193 23.02 -4.92 -3.83
C GLY A 193 21.78 -5.60 -4.40
N PHE A 194 20.62 -5.44 -3.77
CA PHE A 194 19.34 -5.94 -4.25
C PHE A 194 18.98 -5.36 -5.63
N THR A 195 19.14 -4.05 -5.80
CA THR A 195 18.86 -3.36 -7.07
C THR A 195 19.77 -3.87 -8.20
N GLN A 196 21.05 -4.11 -7.93
CA GLN A 196 21.98 -4.68 -8.91
C GLN A 196 21.54 -6.09 -9.36
N VAL A 197 21.13 -6.94 -8.42
CA VAL A 197 20.61 -8.29 -8.74
C VAL A 197 19.34 -8.20 -9.58
N LEU A 198 18.41 -7.32 -9.20
CA LEU A 198 17.15 -7.11 -9.92
C LEU A 198 17.40 -6.64 -11.36
N LEU A 199 18.25 -5.63 -11.54
CA LEU A 199 18.57 -5.09 -12.87
C LEU A 199 19.32 -6.08 -13.75
N THR A 200 20.25 -6.87 -13.18
CA THR A 200 20.96 -7.93 -13.92
C THR A 200 19.99 -9.01 -14.39
N GLY A 201 19.01 -9.38 -13.57
CA GLY A 201 17.96 -10.32 -13.95
C GLY A 201 17.01 -9.75 -15.02
N LEU A 202 16.71 -8.46 -14.99
CA LEU A 202 15.88 -7.78 -16.00
C LEU A 202 16.61 -7.58 -17.34
N ALA A 203 17.94 -7.42 -17.28
CA ALA A 203 18.79 -7.28 -18.46
C ALA A 203 19.24 -8.63 -19.04
N GLY A 204 18.59 -9.73 -18.68
CA GLY A 204 18.97 -11.10 -19.01
C GLY A 204 19.58 -11.29 -20.40
N PRO A 205 20.35 -12.37 -20.67
CA PRO A 205 21.05 -12.51 -21.92
C PRO A 205 20.04 -12.40 -23.07
N ALA A 206 20.33 -11.52 -24.02
CA ALA A 206 19.61 -11.52 -25.30
C ALA A 206 19.62 -12.96 -25.80
N VAL A 207 18.44 -13.57 -25.89
CA VAL A 207 18.29 -14.90 -26.49
C VAL A 207 18.71 -14.72 -27.94
N GLU A 208 19.91 -15.24 -28.31
CA GLU A 208 20.36 -15.35 -29.70
C GLU A 208 19.45 -16.29 -30.49
#